data_394d2831fa1e841a76b414c86a48b3a4
#
_entry.id   394d2831fa1e841a76b414c86a48b3a4
#
_cell.length_a   1.000
_cell.length_b   1.000
_cell.length_c   1.000
_cell.angle_alpha   90.00
_cell.angle_beta   90.00
_cell.angle_gamma   90.00
#
_symmetry.space_group_name_H-M   'P 1'
#
loop_
_entity.id
_entity.type
_entity.pdbx_description
1 polymer ?
#
loop_
_entity_poly.entity_id
_entity_poly.type
_entity_poly.pdbx_seq_one_letter_code
_entity_poly.pdbx_strand_id
1 'polypeptide(L)'
;MPRGKLLTLRTGADNREVTIYVKGFLGRGEKSDHFDRWIVCHDTLVESHGWGATALGYHWQSGRLVPGPVAAMGSVKLAWDVVRVARNLRRAARLGFLGILVGEELALIGAHFVHQYVTASRSAREQAGDQAAHLRELAAEERRVRVVAHSLGCRHVIEAVSQLEAACRPHEIHLCAPACKENDVVERLSALAQERTYLYYTNKDRVLDLVFTPLARGRALGFTGPQRDYDRLVAVDVGEHFDFRVHGEYKNRLPMLVPKSPPSVG
;
A
#
# COMPACT_ATOMS: atom_id res chain seq x y z
N MET A 1 -22.38 2.08 -6.46
CA MET A 1 -20.95 2.43 -6.36
C MET A 1 -20.18 1.43 -7.21
N PRO A 2 -19.12 1.80 -7.94
CA PRO A 2 -18.32 0.81 -8.65
C PRO A 2 -17.67 -0.13 -7.63
N ARG A 3 -17.90 -1.43 -7.80
CA ARG A 3 -17.32 -2.48 -6.96
C ARG A 3 -15.82 -2.61 -7.20
N GLY A 4 -15.09 -3.05 -6.19
CA GLY A 4 -13.70 -3.46 -6.34
C GLY A 4 -13.56 -4.52 -7.44
N LYS A 5 -12.45 -4.48 -8.21
CA LYS A 5 -12.29 -5.34 -9.39
C LYS A 5 -10.95 -6.04 -9.37
N LEU A 6 -10.97 -7.35 -9.61
CA LEU A 6 -9.77 -8.13 -9.94
C LEU A 6 -9.45 -8.03 -11.43
N LEU A 7 -8.16 -7.86 -11.74
CA LEU A 7 -7.61 -7.79 -13.09
C LEU A 7 -6.54 -8.86 -13.22
N THR A 8 -6.59 -9.68 -14.25
CA THR A 8 -5.53 -10.64 -14.55
C THR A 8 -4.29 -9.89 -15.05
N LEU A 9 -3.16 -10.08 -14.40
CA LEU A 9 -1.87 -9.50 -14.75
C LEU A 9 -0.96 -10.53 -15.43
N ARG A 10 -0.93 -11.74 -14.89
CA ARG A 10 -0.22 -12.91 -15.43
C ARG A 10 -1.08 -14.15 -15.25
N THR A 11 -1.01 -15.06 -16.20
CA THR A 11 -1.65 -16.37 -16.12
C THR A 11 -0.55 -17.43 -16.13
N GLY A 12 -0.47 -18.23 -15.09
CA GLY A 12 0.40 -19.40 -14.99
C GLY A 12 -0.27 -20.66 -15.56
N ALA A 13 0.52 -21.65 -15.87
CA ALA A 13 0.01 -22.97 -16.25
C ALA A 13 -0.67 -23.67 -15.06
N ASP A 14 -0.16 -23.45 -13.82
CA ASP A 14 -0.76 -23.91 -12.57
C ASP A 14 -1.45 -22.74 -11.86
N ASN A 15 -2.75 -22.81 -11.73
CA ASN A 15 -3.57 -21.79 -11.09
C ASN A 15 -3.79 -22.06 -9.59
N ARG A 16 -3.15 -23.06 -9.00
CA ARG A 16 -3.32 -23.39 -7.57
C ARG A 16 -2.75 -22.33 -6.65
N GLU A 17 -1.73 -21.60 -7.06
CA GLU A 17 -1.19 -20.46 -6.32
C GLU A 17 -1.46 -19.16 -7.06
N VAL A 18 -1.98 -18.16 -6.36
CA VAL A 18 -2.28 -16.83 -6.91
C VAL A 18 -1.76 -15.72 -6.02
N THR A 19 -1.11 -14.72 -6.61
CA THR A 19 -0.66 -13.52 -5.93
C THR A 19 -1.53 -12.32 -6.31
N ILE A 20 -2.09 -11.61 -5.32
CA ILE A 20 -2.93 -10.42 -5.52
C ILE A 20 -2.15 -9.18 -5.10
N TYR A 21 -2.00 -8.22 -6.03
CA TYR A 21 -1.35 -6.93 -5.79
C TYR A 21 -2.37 -5.84 -5.50
N VAL A 22 -2.25 -5.16 -4.35
CA VAL A 22 -3.17 -4.10 -3.90
C VAL A 22 -2.39 -2.80 -3.75
N LYS A 23 -2.69 -1.82 -4.61
CA LYS A 23 -1.99 -0.53 -4.63
C LYS A 23 -2.54 0.43 -3.60
N GLY A 24 -1.72 1.41 -3.23
CA GLY A 24 -2.05 2.44 -2.27
C GLY A 24 -2.76 3.65 -2.85
N PHE A 25 -2.76 4.73 -2.08
CA PHE A 25 -3.38 6.03 -2.39
C PHE A 25 -2.91 6.58 -3.75
N LEU A 26 -3.85 7.10 -4.54
CA LEU A 26 -3.66 7.60 -5.90
C LEU A 26 -3.04 6.56 -6.87
N GLY A 27 -3.00 5.32 -6.48
CA GLY A 27 -2.52 4.22 -7.32
C GLY A 27 -3.52 3.91 -8.43
N ARG A 28 -3.20 4.27 -9.70
CA ARG A 28 -4.00 3.77 -10.82
C ARG A 28 -4.05 2.26 -10.80
N GLY A 29 -5.18 1.66 -11.03
CA GLY A 29 -5.39 0.21 -10.99
C GLY A 29 -6.53 -0.25 -11.88
N GLU A 30 -7.08 0.64 -12.72
CA GLU A 30 -8.23 0.35 -13.58
C GLU A 30 -7.89 -0.58 -14.74
N LYS A 31 -6.58 -0.66 -15.09
CA LYS A 31 -6.06 -1.47 -16.21
C LYS A 31 -4.84 -2.26 -15.76
N SER A 32 -4.54 -3.35 -16.45
CA SER A 32 -3.40 -4.21 -16.17
C SER A 32 -2.05 -3.51 -16.32
N ASP A 33 -1.90 -2.64 -17.34
CA ASP A 33 -0.68 -1.85 -17.58
C ASP A 33 -0.35 -0.88 -16.42
N HIS A 34 -1.32 -0.52 -15.60
CA HIS A 34 -1.08 0.25 -14.39
C HIS A 34 -0.28 -0.53 -13.32
N PHE A 35 -0.08 -1.83 -13.50
CA PHE A 35 0.67 -2.70 -12.59
C PHE A 35 2.06 -3.09 -13.10
N ASP A 36 2.55 -2.51 -14.22
CA ASP A 36 3.79 -2.92 -14.90
C ASP A 36 4.96 -3.23 -13.97
N ARG A 37 5.26 -2.34 -13.03
CA ARG A 37 6.37 -2.56 -12.07
C ARG A 37 6.08 -3.67 -11.06
N TRP A 38 4.83 -3.90 -10.71
CA TRP A 38 4.45 -5.05 -9.87
C TRP A 38 4.52 -6.35 -10.66
N ILE A 39 4.27 -6.30 -11.96
CA ILE A 39 4.41 -7.44 -12.86
C ILE A 39 5.88 -7.85 -12.96
N VAL A 40 6.79 -6.89 -13.18
CA VAL A 40 8.25 -7.15 -13.19
C VAL A 40 8.73 -7.71 -11.85
N CYS A 41 8.23 -7.14 -10.75
CA CYS A 41 8.50 -7.65 -9.41
C CYS A 41 8.02 -9.09 -9.24
N HIS A 42 6.82 -9.40 -9.72
CA HIS A 42 6.23 -10.74 -9.67
C HIS A 42 7.07 -11.75 -10.46
N ASP A 43 7.42 -11.42 -11.71
CA ASP A 43 8.25 -12.27 -12.56
C ASP A 43 9.58 -12.62 -11.86
N THR A 44 10.22 -11.62 -11.20
CA THR A 44 11.42 -11.85 -10.39
C THR A 44 11.16 -12.77 -9.18
N LEU A 45 10.00 -12.62 -8.50
CA LEU A 45 9.64 -13.46 -7.35
C LEU A 45 9.34 -14.91 -7.77
N VAL A 46 8.75 -15.10 -8.94
CA VAL A 46 8.56 -16.43 -9.53
C VAL A 46 9.91 -17.10 -9.75
N GLU A 47 10.86 -16.42 -10.38
CA GLU A 47 12.18 -16.96 -10.69
C GLU A 47 13.04 -17.20 -9.45
N SER A 48 13.04 -16.26 -8.49
CA SER A 48 13.99 -16.28 -7.37
C SER A 48 13.47 -16.91 -6.09
N HIS A 49 12.13 -17.00 -5.92
CA HIS A 49 11.47 -17.48 -4.70
C HIS A 49 10.47 -18.61 -4.96
N GLY A 50 10.31 -19.03 -6.22
CA GLY A 50 9.39 -20.12 -6.59
C GLY A 50 7.91 -19.76 -6.37
N TRP A 51 7.53 -18.48 -6.45
CA TRP A 51 6.13 -18.09 -6.36
C TRP A 51 5.33 -18.62 -7.55
N GLY A 52 4.03 -18.88 -7.34
CA GLY A 52 3.14 -19.26 -8.43
C GLY A 52 3.06 -18.15 -9.50
N ALA A 53 3.05 -18.55 -10.76
CA ALA A 53 3.12 -17.61 -11.89
C ALA A 53 1.84 -16.79 -12.10
N THR A 54 0.73 -17.14 -11.46
CA THR A 54 -0.54 -16.40 -11.61
C THR A 54 -0.55 -15.14 -10.72
N ALA A 55 -0.75 -13.99 -11.35
CA ALA A 55 -0.83 -12.70 -10.68
C ALA A 55 -2.11 -11.94 -11.04
N LEU A 56 -2.75 -11.38 -10.02
CA LEU A 56 -3.93 -10.53 -10.14
C LEU A 56 -3.63 -9.14 -9.57
N GLY A 57 -4.23 -8.10 -10.15
CA GLY A 57 -4.24 -6.75 -9.61
C GLY A 57 -5.61 -6.45 -9.02
N TYR A 58 -5.67 -5.95 -7.79
CA TYR A 58 -6.93 -5.52 -7.21
C TYR A 58 -7.08 -4.00 -7.34
N HIS A 59 -8.13 -3.58 -8.02
CA HIS A 59 -8.51 -2.18 -8.16
C HIS A 59 -9.60 -1.81 -7.14
N TRP A 60 -9.35 -0.74 -6.39
CA TRP A 60 -10.30 -0.10 -5.48
C TRP A 60 -10.19 1.42 -5.60
N GLN A 61 -11.18 2.16 -5.13
CA GLN A 61 -11.20 3.62 -5.22
C GLN A 61 -10.23 4.26 -4.22
N SER A 62 -8.96 4.27 -4.58
CA SER A 62 -7.88 4.82 -3.75
C SER A 62 -7.67 6.35 -3.88
N GLY A 63 -8.64 7.06 -4.46
CA GLY A 63 -8.56 8.47 -4.81
C GLY A 63 -8.20 8.68 -6.29
N ARG A 64 -8.65 9.79 -6.85
CA ARG A 64 -8.30 10.23 -8.22
C ARG A 64 -7.72 11.62 -8.16
N LEU A 65 -6.56 11.82 -8.78
CA LEU A 65 -6.14 13.17 -9.12
C LEU A 65 -7.12 13.70 -10.18
N VAL A 66 -7.92 14.70 -9.80
CA VAL A 66 -8.74 15.41 -10.79
C VAL A 66 -7.79 16.11 -11.76
N PRO A 67 -7.97 15.97 -13.09
CA PRO A 67 -7.15 16.68 -14.05
C PRO A 67 -7.39 18.18 -13.89
N GLY A 68 -6.40 18.87 -13.39
CA GLY A 68 -6.28 20.32 -13.38
C GLY A 68 -4.89 20.67 -13.93
N PRO A 69 -4.56 21.93 -14.14
CA PRO A 69 -3.21 22.31 -14.58
C PRO A 69 -2.08 21.76 -13.71
N VAL A 70 -2.39 21.30 -12.49
CA VAL A 70 -1.48 20.66 -11.56
C VAL A 70 -1.26 19.16 -11.86
N ALA A 71 -2.12 18.51 -12.64
CA ALA A 71 -2.01 17.07 -12.94
C ALA A 71 -0.85 16.70 -13.88
N ALA A 72 -0.24 17.69 -14.55
CA ALA A 72 0.95 17.49 -15.38
C ALA A 72 2.22 17.20 -14.55
N MET A 73 2.19 17.42 -13.23
CA MET A 73 3.32 17.16 -12.34
C MET A 73 3.11 15.80 -11.66
N GLY A 74 3.99 14.86 -11.93
CA GLY A 74 3.90 13.49 -11.38
C GLY A 74 3.67 13.46 -9.87
N SER A 75 2.80 12.57 -9.39
CA SER A 75 2.24 12.50 -8.03
C SER A 75 3.28 12.54 -6.88
N VAL A 76 4.49 12.02 -7.10
CA VAL A 76 5.60 12.07 -6.13
C VAL A 76 6.26 13.44 -6.11
N LYS A 77 6.38 14.10 -7.27
CA LYS A 77 6.93 15.45 -7.37
C LYS A 77 6.01 16.44 -6.69
N LEU A 78 4.69 16.27 -6.83
CA LEU A 78 3.69 17.11 -6.16
C LEU A 78 3.78 16.98 -4.63
N ALA A 79 3.89 15.76 -4.08
CA ALA A 79 4.07 15.56 -2.65
C ALA A 79 5.37 16.22 -2.14
N TRP A 80 6.47 16.10 -2.89
CA TRP A 80 7.73 16.77 -2.58
C TRP A 80 7.64 18.30 -2.71
N ASP A 81 6.94 18.79 -3.71
CA ASP A 81 6.77 20.22 -3.91
C ASP A 81 5.86 20.81 -2.82
N VAL A 82 4.80 20.12 -2.40
CA VAL A 82 3.97 20.52 -1.25
C VAL A 82 4.78 20.57 0.05
N VAL A 83 5.61 19.57 0.32
CA VAL A 83 6.47 19.54 1.51
C VAL A 83 7.57 20.61 1.43
N ARG A 84 8.19 20.77 0.28
CA ARG A 84 9.22 21.81 0.04
C ARG A 84 8.64 23.20 0.20
N VAL A 85 7.45 23.42 -0.32
CA VAL A 85 6.74 24.68 -0.24
C VAL A 85 6.23 24.94 1.17
N ALA A 86 5.66 23.98 1.88
CA ALA A 86 5.28 24.12 3.30
C ALA A 86 6.49 24.50 4.18
N ARG A 87 7.66 23.95 3.87
CA ARG A 87 8.92 24.30 4.56
C ARG A 87 9.42 25.71 4.19
N ASN A 88 9.24 26.13 2.95
CA ASN A 88 9.60 27.46 2.46
C ASN A 88 8.59 28.51 2.93
N LEU A 89 7.30 28.18 3.08
CA LEU A 89 6.28 29.06 3.65
C LEU A 89 6.58 29.41 5.12
N ARG A 90 7.09 28.49 5.94
CA ARG A 90 7.58 28.82 7.28
C ARG A 90 8.74 29.83 7.27
N ARG A 91 9.52 29.90 6.19
CA ARG A 91 10.56 30.92 5.98
C ARG A 91 10.02 32.19 5.33
N ALA A 92 9.05 32.07 4.41
CA ALA A 92 8.43 33.19 3.68
C ALA A 92 7.36 33.93 4.50
N ALA A 93 6.76 33.32 5.53
CA ALA A 93 5.91 34.00 6.51
C ALA A 93 6.62 35.17 7.22
N ARG A 94 7.96 35.25 7.09
CA ARG A 94 8.76 36.42 7.55
C ARG A 94 8.90 37.53 6.51
N LEU A 95 8.39 37.39 5.29
CA LEU A 95 8.64 38.28 4.15
C LEU A 95 7.39 38.89 3.49
N GLY A 96 6.32 39.15 4.24
CA GLY A 96 5.23 40.03 3.79
C GLY A 96 4.51 39.65 2.49
N PHE A 97 3.41 40.26 2.25
CA PHE A 97 2.38 40.32 1.18
C PHE A 97 2.43 39.40 -0.06
N LEU A 98 3.57 39.06 -0.65
CA LEU A 98 3.70 38.08 -1.75
C LEU A 98 3.45 36.63 -1.31
N GLY A 99 3.53 36.37 0.01
CA GLY A 99 3.24 35.06 0.60
C GLY A 99 1.75 34.69 0.61
N ILE A 100 0.84 35.65 0.49
CA ILE A 100 -0.60 35.41 0.63
C ILE A 100 -1.19 34.76 -0.63
N LEU A 101 -0.90 35.28 -1.81
CA LEU A 101 -1.43 34.74 -3.09
C LEU A 101 -0.89 33.34 -3.41
N VAL A 102 0.41 33.12 -3.18
CA VAL A 102 1.03 31.80 -3.32
C VAL A 102 0.54 30.86 -2.20
N GLY A 103 0.22 31.41 -1.04
CA GLY A 103 -0.33 30.68 0.10
C GLY A 103 -1.72 30.11 -0.15
N GLU A 104 -2.60 30.81 -0.84
CA GLU A 104 -3.97 30.36 -1.12
C GLU A 104 -4.01 29.20 -2.11
N GLU A 105 -3.27 29.27 -3.22
CA GLU A 105 -3.21 28.14 -4.17
C GLU A 105 -2.60 26.88 -3.55
N LEU A 106 -1.58 27.03 -2.73
CA LEU A 106 -0.95 25.94 -2.04
C LEU A 106 -1.83 25.36 -0.92
N ALA A 107 -2.58 26.22 -0.22
CA ALA A 107 -3.56 25.79 0.75
C ALA A 107 -4.70 24.99 0.09
N LEU A 108 -5.17 25.41 -1.09
CA LEU A 108 -6.19 24.70 -1.88
C LEU A 108 -5.67 23.34 -2.36
N ILE A 109 -4.44 23.28 -2.87
CA ILE A 109 -3.79 22.01 -3.27
C ILE A 109 -3.63 21.10 -2.08
N GLY A 110 -3.16 21.63 -0.96
CA GLY A 110 -3.03 20.91 0.31
C GLY A 110 -4.38 20.41 0.81
N ALA A 111 -5.40 21.26 0.85
CA ALA A 111 -6.76 20.91 1.27
C ALA A 111 -7.37 19.84 0.35
N HIS A 112 -7.18 19.95 -0.96
CA HIS A 112 -7.63 18.94 -1.92
C HIS A 112 -6.95 17.58 -1.68
N PHE A 113 -5.64 17.58 -1.45
CA PHE A 113 -4.90 16.35 -1.14
C PHE A 113 -5.37 15.72 0.18
N VAL A 114 -5.58 16.53 1.22
CA VAL A 114 -6.14 16.08 2.51
C VAL A 114 -7.52 15.47 2.31
N HIS A 115 -8.40 16.14 1.58
CA HIS A 115 -9.74 15.65 1.28
C HIS A 115 -9.69 14.31 0.53
N GLN A 116 -8.87 14.20 -0.51
CA GLN A 116 -8.67 12.97 -1.27
C GLN A 116 -8.14 11.83 -0.39
N TYR A 117 -7.19 12.13 0.50
CA TYR A 117 -6.65 11.13 1.43
C TYR A 117 -7.71 10.65 2.43
N VAL A 118 -8.48 11.56 3.03
CA VAL A 118 -9.57 11.21 3.98
C VAL A 118 -10.63 10.37 3.27
N THR A 119 -11.01 10.75 2.05
CA THR A 119 -11.96 10.00 1.21
C THR A 119 -11.41 8.61 0.88
N ALA A 120 -10.17 8.50 0.45
CA ALA A 120 -9.54 7.20 0.16
C ALA A 120 -9.42 6.33 1.42
N SER A 121 -9.09 6.93 2.57
CA SER A 121 -9.03 6.22 3.85
C SER A 121 -10.39 5.68 4.30
N ARG A 122 -11.48 6.39 4.00
CA ARG A 122 -12.86 5.91 4.20
C ARG A 122 -13.19 4.80 3.22
N SER A 123 -12.91 5.01 1.92
CA SER A 123 -13.12 4.02 0.87
C SER A 123 -12.37 2.71 1.14
N ALA A 124 -11.18 2.79 1.75
CA ALA A 124 -10.41 1.60 2.12
C ALA A 124 -11.18 0.68 3.09
N ARG A 125 -12.03 1.25 3.95
CA ARG A 125 -12.92 0.49 4.86
C ARG A 125 -14.21 0.06 4.18
N GLU A 126 -14.89 1.00 3.51
CA GLU A 126 -16.21 0.77 2.92
C GLU A 126 -16.20 -0.25 1.79
N GLN A 127 -15.11 -0.31 1.02
CA GLN A 127 -14.95 -1.24 -0.11
C GLN A 127 -14.18 -2.52 0.26
N ALA A 128 -13.79 -2.68 1.51
CA ALA A 128 -13.10 -3.87 2.00
C ALA A 128 -13.92 -5.15 1.81
N GLY A 129 -15.25 -5.05 1.92
CA GLY A 129 -16.17 -6.16 1.68
C GLY A 129 -16.12 -6.74 0.27
N ASP A 130 -15.89 -5.91 -0.75
CA ASP A 130 -15.73 -6.40 -2.13
C ASP A 130 -14.47 -7.25 -2.28
N GLN A 131 -13.35 -6.84 -1.69
CA GLN A 131 -12.12 -7.65 -1.68
C GLN A 131 -12.29 -8.92 -0.87
N ALA A 132 -12.99 -8.85 0.28
CA ALA A 132 -13.28 -10.03 1.09
C ALA A 132 -14.11 -11.06 0.32
N ALA A 133 -15.07 -10.62 -0.51
CA ALA A 133 -15.86 -11.52 -1.36
C ALA A 133 -14.96 -12.27 -2.37
N HIS A 134 -14.08 -11.54 -3.08
CA HIS A 134 -13.13 -12.17 -4.01
C HIS A 134 -12.16 -13.14 -3.32
N LEU A 135 -11.71 -12.83 -2.10
CA LEU A 135 -10.86 -13.75 -1.33
C LEU A 135 -11.61 -15.03 -0.94
N ARG A 136 -12.91 -14.95 -0.59
CA ARG A 136 -13.74 -16.15 -0.34
C ARG A 136 -13.92 -17.00 -1.60
N GLU A 137 -14.14 -16.36 -2.75
CA GLU A 137 -14.24 -17.07 -4.04
C GLU A 137 -12.96 -17.85 -4.34
N LEU A 138 -11.79 -17.23 -4.20
CA LEU A 138 -10.50 -17.90 -4.41
C LEU A 138 -10.24 -19.03 -3.38
N ALA A 139 -10.63 -18.83 -2.14
CA ALA A 139 -10.53 -19.88 -1.11
C ALA A 139 -11.46 -21.06 -1.40
N ALA A 140 -12.67 -20.82 -1.91
CA ALA A 140 -13.60 -21.86 -2.33
C ALA A 140 -13.10 -22.67 -3.54
N GLU A 141 -12.22 -22.09 -4.35
CA GLU A 141 -11.51 -22.76 -5.45
C GLU A 141 -10.24 -23.52 -4.96
N GLU A 142 -10.04 -23.64 -3.65
CA GLU A 142 -8.87 -24.28 -3.01
C GLU A 142 -7.52 -23.69 -3.45
N ARG A 143 -7.50 -22.40 -3.81
CA ARG A 143 -6.27 -21.73 -4.22
C ARG A 143 -5.45 -21.28 -3.03
N ARG A 144 -4.16 -21.47 -3.12
CA ARG A 144 -3.20 -20.84 -2.21
C ARG A 144 -3.07 -19.35 -2.56
N VAL A 145 -3.65 -18.49 -1.74
CA VAL A 145 -3.68 -17.04 -1.99
C VAL A 145 -2.54 -16.34 -1.24
N ARG A 146 -1.76 -15.54 -1.97
CA ARG A 146 -0.82 -14.56 -1.42
C ARG A 146 -1.31 -13.15 -1.72
N VAL A 147 -1.18 -12.22 -0.77
CA VAL A 147 -1.55 -10.81 -0.98
C VAL A 147 -0.34 -9.92 -0.74
N VAL A 148 -0.05 -9.05 -1.70
CA VAL A 148 0.97 -8.00 -1.58
C VAL A 148 0.28 -6.65 -1.62
N ALA A 149 0.33 -5.92 -0.53
CA ALA A 149 -0.29 -4.61 -0.40
C ALA A 149 0.74 -3.51 -0.17
N HIS A 150 0.47 -2.31 -0.65
CA HIS A 150 1.35 -1.17 -0.51
C HIS A 150 0.63 0.06 0.05
N SER A 151 1.27 0.75 1.00
CA SER A 151 0.80 2.04 1.53
C SER A 151 -0.63 1.95 2.09
N LEU A 152 -1.58 2.79 1.65
CA LEU A 152 -2.99 2.75 2.08
C LEU A 152 -3.71 1.46 1.64
N GLY A 153 -3.21 0.76 0.62
CA GLY A 153 -3.69 -0.57 0.23
C GLY A 153 -3.50 -1.60 1.35
N CYS A 154 -2.48 -1.44 2.21
CA CYS A 154 -2.30 -2.29 3.38
C CYS A 154 -3.50 -2.16 4.34
N ARG A 155 -3.97 -0.94 4.61
CA ARG A 155 -5.16 -0.73 5.42
C ARG A 155 -6.39 -1.41 4.80
N HIS A 156 -6.57 -1.25 3.47
CA HIS A 156 -7.67 -1.87 2.76
C HIS A 156 -7.66 -3.41 2.90
N VAL A 157 -6.48 -4.04 2.76
CA VAL A 157 -6.31 -5.48 2.95
C VAL A 157 -6.59 -5.92 4.39
N ILE A 158 -6.08 -5.20 5.39
CA ILE A 158 -6.34 -5.49 6.80
C ILE A 158 -7.86 -5.47 7.09
N GLU A 159 -8.56 -4.45 6.60
CA GLU A 159 -10.02 -4.31 6.77
C GLU A 159 -10.78 -5.42 6.00
N ALA A 160 -10.32 -5.82 4.82
CA ALA A 160 -10.94 -6.89 4.04
C ALA A 160 -10.76 -8.26 4.71
N VAL A 161 -9.53 -8.59 5.10
CA VAL A 161 -9.21 -9.89 5.69
C VAL A 161 -9.84 -10.04 7.08
N SER A 162 -9.99 -8.96 7.84
CA SER A 162 -10.68 -9.02 9.15
C SER A 162 -12.15 -9.42 9.06
N GLN A 163 -12.77 -9.39 7.86
CA GLN A 163 -14.14 -9.83 7.60
C GLN A 163 -14.23 -11.30 7.17
N LEU A 164 -13.09 -12.00 7.13
CA LEU A 164 -13.00 -13.40 6.68
C LEU A 164 -12.90 -14.36 7.86
N GLU A 165 -13.54 -15.50 7.71
CA GLU A 165 -13.26 -16.66 8.54
C GLU A 165 -11.82 -17.13 8.31
N ALA A 166 -11.22 -17.78 9.31
CA ALA A 166 -9.81 -18.17 9.27
C ALA A 166 -9.46 -19.01 8.02
N ALA A 167 -10.33 -19.92 7.62
CA ALA A 167 -10.15 -20.78 6.44
C ALA A 167 -10.16 -20.01 5.10
N CYS A 168 -10.79 -18.84 5.05
CA CYS A 168 -10.87 -18.01 3.84
C CYS A 168 -9.80 -16.93 3.77
N ARG A 169 -8.96 -16.80 4.79
CA ARG A 169 -7.88 -15.80 4.80
C ARG A 169 -6.79 -16.19 3.81
N PRO A 170 -6.05 -15.22 3.24
CA PRO A 170 -4.86 -15.52 2.48
C PRO A 170 -3.87 -16.37 3.27
N HIS A 171 -3.13 -17.23 2.58
CA HIS A 171 -2.08 -18.03 3.21
C HIS A 171 -0.92 -17.13 3.69
N GLU A 172 -0.56 -16.15 2.86
CA GLU A 172 0.54 -15.24 3.14
C GLU A 172 0.17 -13.80 2.76
N ILE A 173 0.59 -12.85 3.58
CA ILE A 173 0.34 -11.41 3.33
C ILE A 173 1.64 -10.64 3.48
N HIS A 174 1.93 -9.75 2.51
CA HIS A 174 3.03 -8.80 2.53
C HIS A 174 2.50 -7.38 2.60
N LEU A 175 2.70 -6.70 3.72
CA LEU A 175 2.29 -5.31 3.95
C LEU A 175 3.50 -4.38 3.77
N CYS A 176 3.60 -3.73 2.61
CA CYS A 176 4.71 -2.83 2.25
C CYS A 176 4.39 -1.39 2.63
N ALA A 177 5.15 -0.80 3.55
CA ALA A 177 4.98 0.57 4.03
C ALA A 177 3.53 0.90 4.45
N PRO A 178 2.90 0.16 5.40
CA PRO A 178 1.51 0.36 5.76
C PRO A 178 1.20 1.80 6.19
N ALA A 179 0.34 2.50 5.42
CA ALA A 179 -0.12 3.85 5.71
C ALA A 179 -1.38 3.81 6.60
N CYS A 180 -1.26 3.24 7.79
CA CYS A 180 -2.27 3.23 8.85
C CYS A 180 -1.58 3.28 10.21
N LYS A 181 -2.27 3.82 11.21
CA LYS A 181 -1.78 3.80 12.60
C LYS A 181 -2.04 2.42 13.20
N GLU A 182 -1.13 1.95 14.06
CA GLU A 182 -1.31 0.69 14.77
C GLU A 182 -2.62 0.65 15.56
N ASN A 183 -2.93 1.71 16.30
CA ASN A 183 -4.15 1.80 17.12
C ASN A 183 -5.46 1.71 16.28
N ASP A 184 -5.43 2.07 15.00
CA ASP A 184 -6.60 1.99 14.14
C ASP A 184 -6.89 0.54 13.67
N VAL A 185 -5.93 -0.38 13.81
CA VAL A 185 -6.00 -1.76 13.29
C VAL A 185 -5.54 -2.82 14.30
N VAL A 186 -5.26 -2.43 15.54
CA VAL A 186 -4.65 -3.28 16.58
C VAL A 186 -5.37 -4.62 16.78
N GLU A 187 -6.70 -4.61 16.81
CA GLU A 187 -7.52 -5.82 17.02
C GLU A 187 -7.55 -6.76 15.80
N ARG A 188 -7.03 -6.28 14.65
CA ARG A 188 -7.08 -7.00 13.36
C ARG A 188 -5.72 -7.50 12.88
N LEU A 189 -4.63 -7.13 13.55
CA LEU A 189 -3.28 -7.49 13.10
C LEU A 189 -2.89 -8.94 13.43
N SER A 190 -3.48 -9.53 14.45
CA SER A 190 -3.19 -10.91 14.82
C SER A 190 -3.83 -11.90 13.84
N ALA A 191 -3.05 -12.89 13.42
CA ALA A 191 -3.50 -13.98 12.55
C ALA A 191 -4.21 -13.51 11.27
N LEU A 192 -3.75 -12.38 10.67
CA LEU A 192 -4.29 -11.89 9.40
C LEU A 192 -4.19 -12.93 8.29
N ALA A 193 -3.03 -13.62 8.19
CA ALA A 193 -2.82 -14.71 7.25
C ALA A 193 -2.98 -16.06 7.94
N GLN A 194 -3.26 -17.11 7.15
CA GLN A 194 -3.30 -18.47 7.67
C GLN A 194 -1.92 -18.94 8.15
N GLU A 195 -0.85 -18.57 7.43
CA GLU A 195 0.52 -18.97 7.75
C GLU A 195 1.30 -17.80 8.33
N ARG A 196 1.48 -16.69 7.57
CA ARG A 196 2.32 -15.59 7.98
C ARG A 196 1.97 -14.25 7.32
N THR A 197 2.07 -13.17 8.10
CA THR A 197 1.99 -11.80 7.63
C THR A 197 3.34 -11.14 7.82
N TYR A 198 3.94 -10.65 6.73
CA TYR A 198 5.15 -9.83 6.77
C TYR A 198 4.78 -8.36 6.71
N LEU A 199 5.28 -7.57 7.65
CA LEU A 199 5.10 -6.13 7.70
C LEU A 199 6.46 -5.45 7.50
N TYR A 200 6.65 -4.83 6.33
CA TYR A 200 7.87 -4.12 5.98
C TYR A 200 7.77 -2.65 6.35
N TYR A 201 8.69 -2.17 7.17
CA TYR A 201 8.70 -0.79 7.65
C TYR A 201 10.11 -0.20 7.64
N THR A 202 10.19 1.14 7.63
CA THR A 202 11.44 1.84 7.87
C THR A 202 11.19 3.30 8.22
N ASN A 203 11.99 3.82 9.16
CA ASN A 203 11.98 5.22 9.56
C ASN A 203 12.59 6.17 8.50
N LYS A 204 13.08 5.64 7.40
CA LYS A 204 13.55 6.41 6.24
C LYS A 204 12.42 6.83 5.29
N ASP A 205 11.19 6.33 5.47
CA ASP A 205 10.05 6.65 4.60
C ASP A 205 9.52 8.07 4.84
N ARG A 206 10.04 9.02 4.04
CA ARG A 206 9.67 10.44 4.12
C ARG A 206 8.21 10.73 3.73
N VAL A 207 7.58 9.88 2.94
CA VAL A 207 6.15 10.05 2.59
C VAL A 207 5.30 9.75 3.80
N LEU A 208 5.60 8.69 4.54
CA LEU A 208 4.88 8.36 5.78
C LEU A 208 5.16 9.37 6.89
N ASP A 209 6.39 9.85 7.01
CA ASP A 209 6.77 10.84 8.03
C ASP A 209 6.13 12.22 7.76
N LEU A 210 6.34 12.78 6.56
CA LEU A 210 6.05 14.18 6.26
C LEU A 210 4.64 14.41 5.70
N VAL A 211 4.01 13.37 5.14
CA VAL A 211 2.67 13.48 4.54
C VAL A 211 1.64 12.76 5.40
N PHE A 212 1.85 11.48 5.69
CA PHE A 212 0.87 10.70 6.46
C PHE A 212 0.76 11.19 7.91
N THR A 213 1.88 11.36 8.61
CA THR A 213 1.89 11.69 10.05
C THR A 213 1.05 12.92 10.40
N PRO A 214 1.16 14.07 9.71
CA PRO A 214 0.31 15.21 9.99
C PRO A 214 -1.16 15.01 9.60
N LEU A 215 -1.44 14.25 8.52
CA LEU A 215 -2.80 13.99 8.06
C LEU A 215 -3.56 13.04 8.99
N ALA A 216 -2.90 11.99 9.46
CA ALA A 216 -3.47 10.98 10.33
C ALA A 216 -3.38 11.34 11.83
N ARG A 217 -2.69 12.43 12.17
CA ARG A 217 -2.38 12.81 13.56
C ARG A 217 -1.74 11.65 14.32
N GLY A 218 -0.75 11.00 13.71
CA GLY A 218 -0.03 9.88 14.30
C GLY A 218 0.85 9.17 13.28
N ARG A 219 1.83 8.42 13.78
CA ARG A 219 2.80 7.72 12.94
C ARG A 219 2.20 6.47 12.30
N ALA A 220 2.65 6.16 11.10
CA ALA A 220 2.24 4.97 10.37
C ALA A 220 3.02 3.74 10.83
N LEU A 221 2.37 2.57 10.80
CA LEU A 221 3.02 1.26 10.98
C LEU A 221 4.19 1.05 10.02
N GLY A 222 4.07 1.51 8.77
CA GLY A 222 5.15 1.44 7.79
C GLY A 222 6.34 2.35 8.08
N PHE A 223 6.22 3.25 9.06
CA PHE A 223 7.31 4.13 9.52
C PHE A 223 7.95 3.65 10.82
N THR A 224 7.15 3.22 11.79
CA THR A 224 7.65 2.83 13.13
C THR A 224 7.82 1.33 13.31
N GLY A 225 7.21 0.51 12.46
CA GLY A 225 6.93 -0.88 12.80
C GLY A 225 5.85 -0.99 13.88
N PRO A 226 5.42 -2.21 14.20
CA PRO A 226 4.49 -2.48 15.29
C PRO A 226 5.19 -2.31 16.64
N GLN A 227 4.44 -1.80 17.63
CA GLN A 227 4.92 -1.61 19.01
C GLN A 227 4.53 -2.79 19.92
N ARG A 228 3.78 -3.76 19.38
CA ARG A 228 3.29 -4.96 20.06
C ARG A 228 3.57 -6.18 19.22
N ASP A 229 3.60 -7.32 19.85
CA ASP A 229 3.64 -8.60 19.17
C ASP A 229 2.24 -9.02 18.74
N TYR A 230 2.14 -9.58 17.54
CA TYR A 230 0.90 -10.09 16.96
C TYR A 230 1.12 -11.50 16.43
N ASP A 231 0.15 -12.38 16.67
CA ASP A 231 0.23 -13.76 16.18
C ASP A 231 0.43 -13.81 14.66
N ARG A 232 1.40 -14.60 14.23
CA ARG A 232 1.77 -14.80 12.82
C ARG A 232 2.21 -13.53 12.06
N LEU A 233 2.51 -12.43 12.74
CA LEU A 233 3.04 -11.22 12.13
C LEU A 233 4.55 -11.13 12.36
N VAL A 234 5.30 -10.98 11.27
CA VAL A 234 6.74 -10.77 11.26
C VAL A 234 7.03 -9.34 10.82
N ALA A 235 7.52 -8.52 11.73
CA ALA A 235 7.95 -7.16 11.43
C ALA A 235 9.38 -7.17 10.88
N VAL A 236 9.60 -6.54 9.72
CA VAL A 236 10.87 -6.49 9.03
C VAL A 236 11.27 -5.03 8.83
N ASP A 237 12.31 -4.58 9.54
CA ASP A 237 12.94 -3.29 9.24
C ASP A 237 13.76 -3.41 7.95
N VAL A 238 13.36 -2.64 6.95
CA VAL A 238 13.98 -2.66 5.63
C VAL A 238 14.88 -1.45 5.37
N GLY A 239 15.22 -0.72 6.41
CA GLY A 239 16.01 0.51 6.30
C GLY A 239 17.36 0.34 5.60
N GLU A 240 17.99 -0.82 5.70
CA GLU A 240 19.26 -1.11 5.03
C GLU A 240 19.14 -1.24 3.51
N HIS A 241 17.95 -1.60 3.02
CA HIS A 241 17.69 -1.82 1.60
C HIS A 241 17.28 -0.56 0.85
N PHE A 242 17.13 0.58 1.54
CA PHE A 242 16.62 1.83 0.94
C PHE A 242 17.49 3.04 1.28
N ASP A 243 17.65 3.92 0.26
CA ASP A 243 18.32 5.21 0.42
C ASP A 243 17.31 6.36 0.61
N PHE A 244 16.96 7.07 -0.51
CA PHE A 244 16.14 8.29 -0.45
C PHE A 244 14.70 8.16 -0.92
N ARG A 245 14.38 7.18 -1.77
CA ARG A 245 13.07 7.03 -2.43
C ARG A 245 12.32 5.81 -1.93
N VAL A 246 12.22 5.67 -0.61
CA VAL A 246 11.69 4.48 0.03
C VAL A 246 10.27 4.13 -0.44
N HIS A 247 9.32 5.06 -0.27
CA HIS A 247 7.88 4.74 -0.41
C HIS A 247 7.47 4.15 -1.75
N GLY A 248 8.06 4.65 -2.84
CA GLY A 248 7.74 4.18 -4.19
C GLY A 248 8.55 2.97 -4.67
N GLU A 249 9.58 2.57 -3.94
CA GLU A 249 10.56 1.57 -4.40
C GLU A 249 10.27 0.14 -3.94
N TYR A 250 9.30 -0.09 -3.06
CA TYR A 250 8.96 -1.45 -2.61
C TYR A 250 8.67 -2.41 -3.76
N LYS A 251 8.00 -1.96 -4.82
CA LYS A 251 7.74 -2.74 -6.03
C LYS A 251 9.01 -3.17 -6.79
N ASN A 252 10.14 -2.47 -6.60
CA ASN A 252 11.42 -2.81 -7.21
C ASN A 252 12.31 -3.63 -6.26
N ARG A 253 12.08 -3.53 -4.94
CA ARG A 253 12.94 -4.12 -3.91
C ARG A 253 12.32 -5.34 -3.23
N LEU A 254 11.02 -5.57 -3.35
CA LEU A 254 10.33 -6.66 -2.67
C LEU A 254 11.01 -8.04 -2.85
N PRO A 255 11.55 -8.42 -4.03
CA PRO A 255 12.26 -9.68 -4.16
C PRO A 255 13.49 -9.83 -3.26
N MET A 256 14.08 -8.72 -2.82
CA MET A 256 15.21 -8.71 -1.89
C MET A 256 14.75 -8.74 -0.42
N LEU A 257 13.50 -8.37 -0.16
CA LEU A 257 12.93 -8.23 1.19
C LEU A 257 12.21 -9.50 1.63
N VAL A 258 11.65 -10.24 0.67
CA VAL A 258 10.93 -11.49 0.96
C VAL A 258 11.92 -12.54 1.47
N PRO A 259 11.68 -13.14 2.64
CA PRO A 259 12.50 -14.23 3.12
C PRO A 259 12.50 -15.39 2.13
N LYS A 260 13.67 -15.93 1.81
CA LYS A 260 13.75 -17.16 1.01
C LYS A 260 13.11 -18.29 1.81
N SER A 261 12.12 -18.94 1.23
CA SER A 261 11.59 -20.17 1.83
C SER A 261 12.75 -21.15 2.07
N PRO A 262 12.81 -21.81 3.24
CA PRO A 262 13.78 -22.89 3.41
C PRO A 262 13.53 -23.89 2.27
N PRO A 263 14.61 -24.52 1.73
CA PRO A 263 14.45 -25.53 0.71
C PRO A 263 13.48 -26.60 1.26
N SER A 264 12.47 -26.95 0.47
CA SER A 264 11.56 -28.04 0.79
C SER A 264 12.42 -29.28 1.03
N VAL A 265 12.46 -29.75 2.27
CA VAL A 265 13.04 -31.06 2.59
C VAL A 265 12.12 -32.07 1.89
N GLY A 266 12.60 -32.58 0.75
CA GLY A 266 11.94 -33.63 -0.02
C GLY A 266 11.95 -34.97 0.69
#